data_a56d9b53f03e741be859275260a602d3
#
_entry.id   a56d9b53f03e741be859275260a602d3
#
_cell.length_a   1.000
_cell.length_b   1.000
_cell.length_c   1.000
_cell.angle_alpha   90.00
_cell.angle_beta   90.00
_cell.angle_gamma   90.00
#
_symmetry.space_group_name_H-M   'P 1'
#
loop_
_entity.id
_entity.type
_entity.pdbx_description
1 polymer ?
#
loop_
_entity_poly.entity_id
_entity_poly.type
_entity_poly.pdbx_seq_one_letter_code
_entity_poly.pdbx_strand_id
1 'polypeptide(L)'
;MRYLIFDAGPLINFSMNGLLDSLEKLKQNFKGEFLITKEVKKEIIDHPKTVKRFELGAIRLEQLYNKGVFKLADINQEEVDELRRLRDNFLQKANSMFKTKKRDVHLLDKGECAALALSTILKRKNNEDVPLVIDERTTRILCENPENLKKLMEKKLHTSIKANTSSYDLFKGFKIIRSTELAYMIHKRGLFKLDHPKAFEAIVYGLKFKGCSISEKEVQALGKM
;
A
#
# COMPACT_ATOMS: atom_id res chain seq x y z
N MET A 1 -12.96 14.81 -6.88
CA MET A 1 -13.05 14.24 -5.51
C MET A 1 -11.73 13.54 -5.21
N ARG A 2 -11.10 13.81 -4.07
CA ARG A 2 -9.79 13.21 -3.73
C ARG A 2 -9.95 11.79 -3.22
N TYR A 3 -9.06 10.93 -3.62
CA TYR A 3 -9.03 9.53 -3.18
C TYR A 3 -7.66 9.16 -2.63
N LEU A 4 -7.63 8.21 -1.71
CA LEU A 4 -6.43 7.55 -1.22
C LEU A 4 -6.74 6.06 -1.16
N ILE A 5 -6.01 5.25 -1.94
CA ILE A 5 -6.23 3.81 -2.04
C ILE A 5 -5.24 3.11 -1.12
N PHE A 6 -5.75 2.27 -0.23
CA PHE A 6 -4.94 1.50 0.71
C PHE A 6 -4.74 0.07 0.21
N ASP A 7 -3.50 -0.37 0.27
CA ASP A 7 -3.14 -1.78 0.28
C ASP A 7 -3.32 -2.38 1.67
N ALA A 8 -3.26 -3.70 1.78
CA ALA A 8 -3.42 -4.43 3.03
C ALA A 8 -2.32 -4.11 4.05
N GLY A 9 -1.07 -4.06 3.61
CA GLY A 9 0.10 -3.87 4.46
C GLY A 9 0.00 -2.69 5.43
N PRO A 10 -0.24 -1.46 4.96
CA PRO A 10 -0.41 -0.29 5.82
C PRO A 10 -1.54 -0.42 6.84
N LEU A 11 -2.69 -0.99 6.47
CA LEU A 11 -3.83 -1.15 7.37
C LEU A 11 -3.54 -2.17 8.48
N ILE A 12 -2.92 -3.30 8.13
CA ILE A 12 -2.44 -4.30 9.09
C ILE A 12 -1.40 -3.67 10.02
N ASN A 13 -0.47 -2.90 9.47
CA ASN A 13 0.60 -2.24 10.21
C ASN A 13 0.05 -1.23 11.23
N PHE A 14 -0.91 -0.39 10.83
CA PHE A 14 -1.63 0.50 11.75
C PHE A 14 -2.42 -0.26 12.82
N SER A 15 -3.07 -1.36 12.46
CA SER A 15 -3.80 -2.21 13.41
C SER A 15 -2.87 -2.80 14.47
N MET A 16 -1.73 -3.37 14.05
CA MET A 16 -0.76 -4.01 14.95
C MET A 16 -0.05 -3.03 15.88
N ASN A 17 0.05 -1.76 15.52
CA ASN A 17 0.64 -0.70 16.32
C ASN A 17 -0.39 0.10 17.14
N GLY A 18 -1.68 -0.28 17.12
CA GLY A 18 -2.72 0.41 17.88
C GLY A 18 -3.07 1.80 17.35
N LEU A 19 -2.82 2.08 16.07
CA LEU A 19 -2.94 3.40 15.46
C LEU A 19 -4.25 3.62 14.68
N LEU A 20 -5.21 2.70 14.78
CA LEU A 20 -6.46 2.76 14.00
C LEU A 20 -7.32 3.99 14.34
N ASP A 21 -7.36 4.41 15.61
CA ASP A 21 -8.05 5.64 16.01
C ASP A 21 -7.48 6.89 15.34
N SER A 22 -6.14 6.92 15.16
CA SER A 22 -5.48 8.03 14.47
C SER A 22 -5.77 8.04 12.98
N LEU A 23 -5.96 6.86 12.36
CA LEU A 23 -6.41 6.73 10.98
C LEU A 23 -7.86 7.23 10.82
N GLU A 24 -8.75 6.88 11.75
CA GLU A 24 -10.13 7.38 11.79
C GLU A 24 -10.17 8.90 11.87
N LYS A 25 -9.40 9.50 12.78
CA LYS A 25 -9.26 10.97 12.90
C LYS A 25 -8.68 11.61 11.63
N LEU A 26 -7.69 10.96 10.99
CA LEU A 26 -7.15 11.45 9.72
C LEU A 26 -8.24 11.48 8.64
N LYS A 27 -9.08 10.43 8.54
CA LYS A 27 -10.19 10.38 7.58
C LYS A 27 -11.19 11.51 7.82
N GLN A 28 -11.53 11.81 9.09
CA GLN A 28 -12.44 12.91 9.44
C GLN A 28 -11.89 14.29 8.97
N ASN A 29 -10.57 14.44 8.94
CA ASN A 29 -9.90 15.67 8.50
C ASN A 29 -9.52 15.65 7.00
N PHE A 30 -9.74 14.55 6.31
CA PHE A 30 -9.41 14.40 4.89
C PHE A 30 -10.62 14.71 4.03
N LYS A 31 -10.52 15.75 3.19
CA LYS A 31 -11.57 16.11 2.23
C LYS A 31 -11.54 15.15 1.02
N GLY A 32 -11.91 13.90 1.23
CA GLY A 32 -11.89 12.85 0.22
C GLY A 32 -12.23 11.49 0.80
N GLU A 33 -11.98 10.42 0.04
CA GLU A 33 -12.31 9.06 0.44
C GLU A 33 -11.07 8.19 0.58
N PHE A 34 -11.08 7.34 1.60
CA PHE A 34 -10.15 6.22 1.75
C PHE A 34 -10.78 4.99 1.12
N LEU A 35 -10.09 4.39 0.15
CA LEU A 35 -10.60 3.27 -0.62
C LEU A 35 -9.75 2.03 -0.40
N ILE A 36 -10.41 0.89 -0.44
CA ILE A 36 -9.79 -0.43 -0.52
C ILE A 36 -10.40 -1.22 -1.68
N THR A 37 -9.67 -2.19 -2.20
CA THR A 37 -10.20 -3.14 -3.19
C THR A 37 -10.89 -4.32 -2.50
N LYS A 38 -11.63 -5.13 -3.26
CA LYS A 38 -12.22 -6.39 -2.76
C LYS A 38 -11.16 -7.37 -2.29
N GLU A 39 -10.02 -7.41 -3.00
CA GLU A 39 -8.86 -8.21 -2.64
C GLU A 39 -8.30 -7.81 -1.27
N VAL A 40 -8.09 -6.51 -1.05
CA VAL A 40 -7.61 -5.98 0.23
C VAL A 40 -8.63 -6.26 1.35
N LYS A 41 -9.93 -6.03 1.12
CA LYS A 41 -10.97 -6.36 2.12
C LYS A 41 -10.91 -7.83 2.54
N LYS A 42 -10.78 -8.73 1.55
CA LYS A 42 -10.64 -10.16 1.81
C LYS A 42 -9.41 -10.48 2.66
N GLU A 43 -8.30 -9.81 2.38
CA GLU A 43 -7.01 -10.03 3.06
C GLU A 43 -6.98 -9.49 4.48
N ILE A 44 -7.62 -8.33 4.76
CA ILE A 44 -7.54 -7.69 6.08
C ILE A 44 -8.73 -8.00 7.00
N ILE A 45 -9.87 -8.44 6.44
CA ILE A 45 -11.11 -8.67 7.20
C ILE A 45 -11.58 -10.13 7.03
N ASP A 46 -11.96 -10.51 5.79
CA ASP A 46 -12.75 -11.72 5.59
C ASP A 46 -11.95 -12.99 5.96
N HIS A 47 -10.74 -13.13 5.45
CA HIS A 47 -9.88 -14.28 5.73
C HIS A 47 -9.30 -14.26 7.16
N PRO A 48 -8.72 -13.14 7.68
CA PRO A 48 -8.12 -13.15 9.02
C PRO A 48 -9.13 -13.38 10.16
N LYS A 49 -10.40 -13.06 9.97
CA LYS A 49 -11.47 -13.40 10.95
C LYS A 49 -11.61 -14.91 11.18
N THR A 50 -11.21 -15.75 10.23
CA THR A 50 -11.23 -17.20 10.36
C THR A 50 -10.00 -17.76 11.08
N VAL A 51 -8.99 -16.93 11.34
CA VAL A 51 -7.71 -17.33 11.94
C VAL A 51 -7.55 -16.69 13.32
N LYS A 52 -7.65 -17.47 14.38
CA LYS A 52 -7.66 -16.99 15.80
C LYS A 52 -6.57 -15.98 16.12
N ARG A 53 -5.35 -16.19 15.60
CA ARG A 53 -4.20 -15.28 15.80
C ARG A 53 -4.45 -13.87 15.25
N PHE A 54 -5.25 -13.72 14.19
CA PHE A 54 -5.46 -12.46 13.47
C PHE A 54 -6.86 -11.88 13.67
N GLU A 55 -7.76 -12.65 14.29
CA GLU A 55 -9.19 -12.34 14.43
C GLU A 55 -9.43 -10.96 15.07
N LEU A 56 -8.72 -10.63 16.16
CA LEU A 56 -8.89 -9.33 16.83
C LEU A 56 -8.53 -8.15 15.93
N GLY A 57 -7.45 -8.25 15.16
CA GLY A 57 -7.05 -7.22 14.21
C GLY A 57 -8.09 -7.04 13.10
N ALA A 58 -8.62 -8.15 12.58
CA ALA A 58 -9.64 -8.15 11.55
C ALA A 58 -10.97 -7.53 12.05
N ILE A 59 -11.41 -7.86 13.28
CA ILE A 59 -12.61 -7.26 13.90
C ILE A 59 -12.46 -5.74 14.03
N ARG A 60 -11.30 -5.24 14.46
CA ARG A 60 -11.04 -3.80 14.56
C ARG A 60 -11.07 -3.10 13.20
N LEU A 61 -10.49 -3.73 12.16
CA LEU A 61 -10.53 -3.22 10.80
C LEU A 61 -11.96 -3.25 10.22
N GLU A 62 -12.73 -4.31 10.51
CA GLU A 62 -14.13 -4.40 10.11
C GLU A 62 -14.98 -3.28 10.76
N GLN A 63 -14.73 -2.94 12.02
CA GLN A 63 -15.39 -1.82 12.68
C GLN A 63 -15.15 -0.49 11.95
N LEU A 64 -13.90 -0.23 11.52
CA LEU A 64 -13.58 0.98 10.74
C LEU A 64 -14.23 0.95 9.34
N TYR A 65 -14.27 -0.22 8.71
CA TYR A 65 -14.98 -0.40 7.45
C TYR A 65 -16.49 -0.10 7.60
N ASN A 66 -17.13 -0.63 8.63
CA ASN A 66 -18.55 -0.41 8.90
C ASN A 66 -18.85 1.05 9.28
N LYS A 67 -17.93 1.76 9.90
CA LYS A 67 -17.99 3.21 10.16
C LYS A 67 -17.76 4.07 8.91
N GLY A 68 -17.37 3.47 7.75
CA GLY A 68 -17.08 4.19 6.53
C GLY A 68 -15.73 4.94 6.54
N VAL A 69 -14.80 4.58 7.45
CA VAL A 69 -13.45 5.16 7.46
C VAL A 69 -12.72 4.81 6.17
N PHE A 70 -12.86 3.59 5.70
CA PHE A 70 -12.51 3.16 4.36
C PHE A 70 -13.63 2.31 3.76
N LYS A 71 -13.75 2.34 2.44
CA LYS A 71 -14.83 1.67 1.72
C LYS A 71 -14.36 1.12 0.38
N LEU A 72 -15.17 0.28 -0.24
CA LEU A 72 -14.96 -0.10 -1.65
C LEU A 72 -15.24 1.10 -2.55
N ALA A 73 -14.54 1.18 -3.68
CA ALA A 73 -14.81 2.20 -4.68
C ALA A 73 -16.21 2.04 -5.26
N ASP A 74 -16.90 3.17 -5.42
CA ASP A 74 -18.19 3.22 -6.13
C ASP A 74 -17.91 3.28 -7.64
N ILE A 75 -17.90 2.10 -8.25
CA ILE A 75 -17.64 1.87 -9.67
C ILE A 75 -18.72 0.97 -10.25
N ASN A 76 -19.11 1.21 -11.49
CA ASN A 76 -20.13 0.44 -12.19
C ASN A 76 -19.60 -0.95 -12.63
N GLN A 77 -20.48 -1.78 -13.21
CA GLN A 77 -20.09 -3.15 -13.58
C GLN A 77 -19.02 -3.19 -14.68
N GLU A 78 -19.05 -2.27 -15.63
CA GLU A 78 -18.04 -2.18 -16.71
C GLU A 78 -16.66 -1.82 -16.12
N GLU A 79 -16.62 -0.86 -15.17
CA GLU A 79 -15.42 -0.48 -14.44
C GLU A 79 -14.89 -1.64 -13.55
N VAL A 80 -15.78 -2.45 -12.97
CA VAL A 80 -15.40 -3.67 -12.24
C VAL A 80 -14.73 -4.69 -13.17
N ASP A 81 -15.26 -4.90 -14.35
CA ASP A 81 -14.70 -5.85 -15.30
C ASP A 81 -13.39 -5.31 -15.90
N GLU A 82 -13.28 -4.00 -16.10
CA GLU A 82 -12.03 -3.35 -16.46
C GLU A 82 -10.98 -3.48 -15.36
N LEU A 83 -11.35 -3.26 -14.09
CA LEU A 83 -10.45 -3.43 -12.95
C LEU A 83 -9.86 -4.84 -12.92
N ARG A 84 -10.67 -5.86 -13.13
CA ARG A 84 -10.20 -7.26 -13.20
C ARG A 84 -9.20 -7.46 -14.32
N ARG A 85 -9.50 -6.97 -15.55
CA ARG A 85 -8.58 -7.08 -16.71
C ARG A 85 -7.26 -6.35 -16.44
N LEU A 86 -7.31 -5.13 -15.91
CA LEU A 86 -6.11 -4.35 -15.59
C LEU A 86 -5.28 -5.03 -14.48
N ARG A 87 -5.92 -5.48 -13.40
CA ARG A 87 -5.26 -6.23 -12.32
C ARG A 87 -4.51 -7.45 -12.86
N ASP A 88 -5.17 -8.26 -13.68
CA ASP A 88 -4.57 -9.49 -14.21
C ASP A 88 -3.44 -9.19 -15.21
N ASN A 89 -3.56 -8.10 -15.98
CA ASN A 89 -2.49 -7.59 -16.83
C ASN A 89 -1.29 -7.10 -16.00
N PHE A 90 -1.51 -6.29 -14.95
CA PHE A 90 -0.44 -5.87 -14.03
C PHE A 90 0.26 -7.09 -13.40
N LEU A 91 -0.50 -8.06 -12.91
CA LEU A 91 0.02 -9.27 -12.28
C LEU A 91 0.90 -10.08 -13.25
N GLN A 92 0.42 -10.32 -14.46
CA GLN A 92 1.17 -11.03 -15.49
C GLN A 92 2.43 -10.27 -15.89
N LYS A 93 2.33 -8.98 -16.19
CA LYS A 93 3.46 -8.15 -16.65
C LYS A 93 4.53 -7.97 -15.56
N ALA A 94 4.13 -7.75 -14.31
CA ALA A 94 5.08 -7.67 -13.20
C ALA A 94 5.82 -9.00 -13.01
N ASN A 95 5.10 -10.11 -12.88
CA ASN A 95 5.66 -11.40 -12.52
C ASN A 95 6.38 -12.13 -13.67
N SER A 96 6.27 -11.62 -14.91
CA SER A 96 7.07 -12.06 -16.06
C SER A 96 8.22 -11.09 -16.42
N MET A 97 8.34 -9.96 -15.69
CA MET A 97 9.30 -8.90 -16.00
C MET A 97 10.74 -9.31 -15.75
N PHE A 98 10.99 -10.02 -14.67
CA PHE A 98 12.33 -10.44 -14.25
C PHE A 98 12.44 -11.96 -14.23
N LYS A 99 13.51 -12.47 -14.86
CA LYS A 99 13.76 -13.89 -14.96
C LYS A 99 15.19 -14.24 -14.55
N THR A 100 15.31 -15.16 -13.63
CA THR A 100 16.57 -15.84 -13.31
C THR A 100 16.84 -16.98 -14.31
N LYS A 101 17.98 -17.65 -14.22
CA LYS A 101 18.25 -18.86 -15.03
C LYS A 101 17.25 -19.99 -14.78
N LYS A 102 16.58 -20.01 -13.59
CA LYS A 102 15.72 -21.12 -13.16
C LYS A 102 14.23 -20.81 -13.21
N ARG A 103 13.83 -19.57 -12.96
CA ARG A 103 12.40 -19.18 -12.85
C ARG A 103 12.18 -17.69 -13.02
N ASP A 104 10.93 -17.32 -13.23
CA ASP A 104 10.48 -15.94 -13.14
C ASP A 104 10.52 -15.46 -11.68
N VAL A 105 10.73 -14.16 -11.48
CA VAL A 105 10.77 -13.54 -10.16
C VAL A 105 9.39 -12.98 -9.84
N HIS A 106 8.76 -13.51 -8.79
CA HIS A 106 7.50 -12.97 -8.30
C HIS A 106 7.72 -11.58 -7.70
N LEU A 107 7.04 -10.58 -8.23
CA LEU A 107 7.20 -9.18 -7.82
C LEU A 107 5.97 -8.62 -7.10
N LEU A 108 4.78 -8.87 -7.62
CA LEU A 108 3.53 -8.30 -7.11
C LEU A 108 2.47 -9.37 -6.85
N ASP A 109 1.67 -9.14 -5.83
CA ASP A 109 0.49 -9.90 -5.50
C ASP A 109 -0.80 -9.30 -6.08
N LYS A 110 -1.92 -10.04 -6.00
CA LYS A 110 -3.22 -9.59 -6.53
C LYS A 110 -3.74 -8.33 -5.87
N GLY A 111 -3.53 -8.16 -4.56
CA GLY A 111 -3.95 -6.99 -3.80
C GLY A 111 -3.32 -5.70 -4.33
N GLU A 112 -1.99 -5.71 -4.46
CA GLU A 112 -1.22 -4.60 -5.00
C GLU A 112 -1.63 -4.29 -6.45
N CYS A 113 -1.76 -5.31 -7.30
CA CYS A 113 -2.20 -5.15 -8.69
C CYS A 113 -3.63 -4.59 -8.78
N ALA A 114 -4.52 -4.97 -7.87
CA ALA A 114 -5.88 -4.42 -7.80
C ALA A 114 -5.87 -2.95 -7.38
N ALA A 115 -5.00 -2.56 -6.44
CA ALA A 115 -4.82 -1.17 -6.04
C ALA A 115 -4.29 -0.29 -7.19
N LEU A 116 -3.28 -0.77 -7.94
CA LEU A 116 -2.77 -0.11 -9.14
C LEU A 116 -3.86 0.04 -10.21
N ALA A 117 -4.64 -1.01 -10.46
CA ALA A 117 -5.75 -1.00 -11.42
C ALA A 117 -6.83 0.03 -11.03
N LEU A 118 -7.23 0.05 -9.76
CA LEU A 118 -8.20 1.02 -9.26
C LEU A 118 -7.69 2.45 -9.38
N SER A 119 -6.41 2.69 -9.03
CA SER A 119 -5.77 4.01 -9.20
C SER A 119 -5.81 4.46 -10.66
N THR A 120 -5.54 3.57 -11.61
CA THR A 120 -5.58 3.85 -13.05
C THR A 120 -6.99 4.26 -13.51
N ILE A 121 -8.02 3.53 -13.11
CA ILE A 121 -9.41 3.82 -13.47
C ILE A 121 -9.85 5.18 -12.89
N LEU A 122 -9.60 5.40 -11.61
CA LEU A 122 -9.99 6.63 -10.93
C LEU A 122 -9.21 7.85 -11.40
N LYS A 123 -7.92 7.70 -11.75
CA LYS A 123 -7.11 8.76 -12.36
C LYS A 123 -7.73 9.20 -13.70
N ARG A 124 -8.11 8.25 -14.56
CA ARG A 124 -8.75 8.54 -15.84
C ARG A 124 -10.11 9.23 -15.65
N LYS A 125 -10.92 8.76 -14.68
CA LYS A 125 -12.27 9.29 -14.41
C LYS A 125 -12.25 10.71 -13.86
N ASN A 126 -11.26 11.06 -13.03
CA ASN A 126 -11.19 12.36 -12.35
C ASN A 126 -10.16 13.32 -12.93
N ASN A 127 -9.34 12.87 -13.86
CA ASN A 127 -8.18 13.59 -14.41
C ASN A 127 -7.21 14.11 -13.32
N GLU A 128 -7.10 13.37 -12.21
CA GLU A 128 -6.23 13.66 -11.07
C GLU A 128 -5.49 12.39 -10.64
N ASP A 129 -4.25 12.55 -10.19
CA ASP A 129 -3.52 11.42 -9.61
C ASP A 129 -4.20 10.89 -8.35
N VAL A 130 -4.30 9.59 -8.24
CA VAL A 130 -4.88 8.89 -7.08
C VAL A 130 -3.77 8.15 -6.35
N PRO A 131 -3.26 8.70 -5.23
CA PRO A 131 -2.17 8.09 -4.49
C PRO A 131 -2.56 6.75 -3.87
N LEU A 132 -1.55 5.89 -3.73
CA LEU A 132 -1.63 4.56 -3.14
C LEU A 132 -0.88 4.55 -1.81
N VAL A 133 -1.43 3.91 -0.80
CA VAL A 133 -0.73 3.66 0.47
C VAL A 133 -0.24 2.23 0.45
N ILE A 134 1.06 2.04 0.27
CA ILE A 134 1.71 0.73 0.11
C ILE A 134 3.03 0.72 0.87
N ASP A 135 3.23 -0.27 1.74
CA ASP A 135 4.45 -0.44 2.54
C ASP A 135 5.50 -1.32 1.85
N GLU A 136 5.08 -2.12 0.87
CA GLU A 136 5.94 -3.09 0.20
C GLU A 136 6.97 -2.38 -0.69
N ARG A 137 8.25 -2.75 -0.49
CA ARG A 137 9.38 -2.11 -1.17
C ARG A 137 9.41 -2.42 -2.66
N THR A 138 9.04 -3.62 -3.02
CA THR A 138 9.10 -4.10 -4.42
C THR A 138 8.18 -3.29 -5.29
N THR A 139 6.91 -3.14 -4.88
CA THR A 139 5.89 -2.34 -5.57
C THR A 139 6.31 -0.89 -5.72
N ARG A 140 6.81 -0.29 -4.64
CA ARG A 140 7.26 1.10 -4.66
C ARG A 140 8.41 1.32 -5.64
N ILE A 141 9.49 0.51 -5.54
CA ILE A 141 10.66 0.67 -6.42
C ILE A 141 10.28 0.34 -7.87
N LEU A 142 9.39 -0.62 -8.11
CA LEU A 142 8.88 -0.93 -9.44
C LEU A 142 8.22 0.30 -10.08
N CYS A 143 7.39 1.03 -9.31
CA CYS A 143 6.70 2.23 -9.79
C CYS A 143 7.62 3.45 -9.92
N GLU A 144 8.65 3.56 -9.08
CA GLU A 144 9.62 4.65 -9.12
C GLU A 144 10.69 4.44 -10.21
N ASN A 145 11.34 3.27 -10.18
CA ASN A 145 12.44 2.93 -11.10
C ASN A 145 12.64 1.41 -11.20
N PRO A 146 12.06 0.74 -12.22
CA PRO A 146 12.17 -0.71 -12.40
C PRO A 146 13.63 -1.20 -12.55
N GLU A 147 14.54 -0.39 -13.08
CA GLU A 147 15.94 -0.79 -13.21
C GLU A 147 16.66 -0.86 -11.86
N ASN A 148 16.31 0.03 -10.92
CA ASN A 148 16.79 -0.06 -9.55
C ASN A 148 16.21 -1.30 -8.83
N LEU A 149 14.98 -1.70 -9.14
CA LEU A 149 14.40 -2.93 -8.63
C LEU A 149 15.18 -4.15 -9.14
N LYS A 150 15.55 -4.18 -10.43
CA LYS A 150 16.39 -5.24 -11.01
C LYS A 150 17.68 -5.40 -10.22
N LYS A 151 18.45 -4.32 -10.03
CA LYS A 151 19.70 -4.33 -9.27
C LYS A 151 19.50 -4.82 -7.83
N LEU A 152 18.42 -4.40 -7.18
CA LEU A 152 18.08 -4.86 -5.84
C LEU A 152 17.80 -6.37 -5.79
N MET A 153 17.06 -6.89 -6.77
CA MET A 153 16.72 -8.31 -6.86
C MET A 153 17.96 -9.16 -7.21
N GLU A 154 18.83 -8.69 -8.08
CA GLU A 154 20.12 -9.36 -8.38
C GLU A 154 20.95 -9.52 -7.10
N LYS A 155 21.05 -8.45 -6.29
CA LYS A 155 21.73 -8.48 -5.00
C LYS A 155 21.05 -9.43 -4.00
N LYS A 156 19.71 -9.40 -3.92
CA LYS A 156 18.93 -10.24 -2.97
C LYS A 156 18.98 -11.73 -3.32
N LEU A 157 18.97 -12.04 -4.63
CA LEU A 157 18.94 -13.42 -5.12
C LEU A 157 20.33 -13.98 -5.46
N HIS A 158 21.38 -13.16 -5.33
CA HIS A 158 22.76 -13.52 -5.68
C HIS A 158 22.88 -14.14 -7.07
N THR A 159 22.12 -13.63 -8.05
CA THR A 159 22.12 -14.14 -9.43
C THR A 159 21.78 -13.02 -10.43
N SER A 160 22.27 -13.16 -11.65
CA SER A 160 21.91 -12.24 -12.72
C SER A 160 20.45 -12.39 -13.13
N ILE A 161 19.81 -11.28 -13.46
CA ILE A 161 18.41 -11.20 -13.88
C ILE A 161 18.32 -10.69 -15.31
N LYS A 162 17.65 -11.46 -16.18
CA LYS A 162 17.19 -10.95 -17.47
C LYS A 162 15.89 -10.16 -17.25
N ALA A 163 15.86 -8.90 -17.72
CA ALA A 163 14.69 -8.05 -17.62
C ALA A 163 13.98 -7.92 -18.97
N ASN A 164 12.66 -8.04 -18.95
CA ASN A 164 11.79 -7.62 -20.04
C ASN A 164 11.38 -6.16 -19.79
N THR A 165 12.08 -5.23 -20.44
CA THR A 165 11.90 -3.79 -20.23
C THR A 165 10.66 -3.21 -20.92
N SER A 166 10.03 -3.94 -21.82
CA SER A 166 8.83 -3.50 -22.57
C SER A 166 7.63 -3.14 -21.68
N SER A 167 7.60 -3.66 -20.44
CA SER A 167 6.53 -3.43 -19.48
C SER A 167 6.85 -2.36 -18.43
N TYR A 168 8.02 -1.74 -18.46
CA TYR A 168 8.45 -0.76 -17.45
C TYR A 168 7.52 0.46 -17.39
N ASP A 169 7.11 0.98 -18.53
CA ASP A 169 6.27 2.18 -18.61
C ASP A 169 4.87 1.95 -18.04
N LEU A 170 4.40 0.71 -18.00
CA LEU A 170 3.12 0.35 -17.40
C LEU A 170 3.05 0.67 -15.90
N PHE A 171 4.19 0.63 -15.21
CA PHE A 171 4.29 0.83 -13.76
C PHE A 171 4.77 2.22 -13.36
N LYS A 172 5.11 3.08 -14.30
CA LYS A 172 5.56 4.45 -14.01
C LYS A 172 4.39 5.39 -13.68
N GLY A 173 4.70 6.39 -12.85
CA GLY A 173 3.80 7.51 -12.58
C GLY A 173 2.76 7.28 -11.50
N PHE A 174 2.78 6.14 -10.81
CA PHE A 174 1.99 5.96 -9.60
C PHE A 174 2.63 6.72 -8.43
N LYS A 175 1.79 7.42 -7.66
CA LYS A 175 2.21 8.09 -6.42
C LYS A 175 2.00 7.15 -5.24
N ILE A 176 3.08 6.75 -4.59
CA ILE A 176 3.05 5.84 -3.45
C ILE A 176 3.43 6.58 -2.18
N ILE A 177 2.65 6.34 -1.12
CA ILE A 177 2.84 6.83 0.25
C ILE A 177 2.97 5.58 1.13
N ARG A 178 3.91 5.55 2.05
CA ARG A 178 4.04 4.47 3.05
C ARG A 178 3.27 4.81 4.32
N SER A 179 3.07 3.82 5.17
CA SER A 179 2.48 4.03 6.49
C SER A 179 3.26 5.06 7.34
N THR A 180 4.57 5.17 7.15
CA THR A 180 5.43 6.15 7.85
C THR A 180 5.17 7.59 7.40
N GLU A 181 4.98 7.87 6.12
CA GLU A 181 4.58 9.19 5.63
C GLU A 181 3.14 9.53 6.07
N LEU A 182 2.27 8.52 6.10
CA LEU A 182 0.91 8.69 6.63
C LEU A 182 0.95 9.04 8.13
N ALA A 183 1.79 8.35 8.92
CA ALA A 183 2.02 8.65 10.33
C ALA A 183 2.59 10.05 10.52
N TYR A 184 3.50 10.51 9.67
CA TYR A 184 4.00 11.87 9.69
C TYR A 184 2.88 12.90 9.46
N MET A 185 1.98 12.67 8.51
CA MET A 185 0.83 13.54 8.27
C MET A 185 -0.12 13.59 9.48
N ILE A 186 -0.32 12.46 10.17
CA ILE A 186 -1.10 12.37 11.41
C ILE A 186 -0.43 13.16 12.53
N HIS A 187 0.90 13.01 12.68
CA HIS A 187 1.69 13.71 13.69
C HIS A 187 1.61 15.23 13.52
N LYS A 188 1.87 15.72 12.32
CA LYS A 188 1.81 17.18 12.01
C LYS A 188 0.45 17.80 12.26
N ARG A 189 -0.62 17.00 12.32
CA ARG A 189 -1.98 17.47 12.66
C ARG A 189 -2.36 17.26 14.13
N GLY A 190 -1.44 16.74 14.96
CA GLY A 190 -1.71 16.47 16.38
C GLY A 190 -2.79 15.41 16.61
N LEU A 191 -2.92 14.43 15.69
CA LEU A 191 -4.01 13.45 15.75
C LEU A 191 -3.64 12.16 16.51
N PHE A 192 -2.38 12.00 16.94
CA PHE A 192 -2.01 10.93 17.86
C PHE A 192 -2.53 11.20 19.26
N LYS A 193 -2.89 10.14 19.99
CA LYS A 193 -3.30 10.21 21.40
C LYS A 193 -2.12 10.16 22.38
N LEU A 194 -0.91 9.86 21.88
CA LEU A 194 0.28 9.72 22.72
C LEU A 194 0.92 11.09 22.97
N ASP A 195 0.94 11.50 24.21
CA ASP A 195 1.61 12.74 24.66
C ASP A 195 2.97 12.39 25.26
N HIS A 196 3.96 12.25 24.39
CA HIS A 196 5.34 11.98 24.79
C HIS A 196 6.32 12.51 23.72
N PRO A 197 7.44 13.15 24.10
CA PRO A 197 8.39 13.72 23.13
C PRO A 197 8.93 12.73 22.08
N LYS A 198 9.07 11.46 22.46
CA LYS A 198 9.53 10.39 21.56
C LYS A 198 8.40 9.59 20.88
N ALA A 199 7.13 10.02 21.05
CA ALA A 199 5.99 9.25 20.55
C ALA A 199 6.07 9.03 19.03
N PHE A 200 6.34 10.08 18.27
CA PHE A 200 6.42 9.97 16.80
C PHE A 200 7.56 9.05 16.35
N GLU A 201 8.76 9.21 16.93
CA GLU A 201 9.89 8.33 16.61
C GLU A 201 9.57 6.86 16.92
N ALA A 202 9.00 6.58 18.09
CA ALA A 202 8.59 5.23 18.49
C ALA A 202 7.53 4.63 17.54
N ILE A 203 6.57 5.44 17.08
CA ILE A 203 5.57 5.05 16.09
C ILE A 203 6.24 4.67 14.77
N VAL A 204 7.15 5.49 14.25
CA VAL A 204 7.85 5.22 12.98
C VAL A 204 8.66 3.93 13.07
N TYR A 205 9.35 3.68 14.17
CA TYR A 205 10.04 2.40 14.43
C TYR A 205 9.05 1.23 14.54
N GLY A 206 7.93 1.42 15.22
CA GLY A 206 6.87 0.41 15.30
C GLY A 206 6.37 0.00 13.90
N LEU A 207 6.08 0.96 13.04
CA LEU A 207 5.69 0.73 11.65
C LEU A 207 6.78 0.03 10.84
N LYS A 208 8.05 0.46 10.99
CA LYS A 208 9.21 -0.15 10.34
C LYS A 208 9.34 -1.63 10.70
N PHE A 209 9.30 -1.96 11.98
CA PHE A 209 9.47 -3.36 12.45
C PHE A 209 8.27 -4.26 12.18
N LYS A 210 7.13 -3.69 11.79
CA LYS A 210 5.92 -4.44 11.39
C LYS A 210 5.72 -4.53 9.89
N GLY A 211 6.68 -4.09 9.08
CA GLY A 211 6.68 -4.35 7.64
C GLY A 211 6.79 -3.13 6.74
N CYS A 212 6.70 -1.90 7.26
CA CYS A 212 6.95 -0.72 6.43
C CYS A 212 8.41 -0.66 6.00
N SER A 213 8.65 -0.69 4.71
CA SER A 213 9.99 -0.64 4.14
C SER A 213 10.55 0.79 4.16
N ILE A 214 11.22 1.13 5.26
CA ILE A 214 11.91 2.41 5.45
C ILE A 214 13.34 2.18 5.99
N SER A 215 14.30 2.92 5.46
CA SER A 215 15.69 2.88 5.91
C SER A 215 15.89 3.69 7.19
N GLU A 216 16.96 3.40 7.94
CA GLU A 216 17.33 4.15 9.15
C GLU A 216 17.53 5.64 8.87
N LYS A 217 18.17 5.97 7.74
CA LYS A 217 18.38 7.35 7.32
C LYS A 217 17.07 8.10 7.08
N GLU A 218 16.08 7.43 6.47
CA GLU A 218 14.75 8.02 6.25
C GLU A 218 13.99 8.21 7.57
N VAL A 219 14.09 7.28 8.52
CA VAL A 219 13.51 7.44 9.87
C VAL A 219 14.07 8.69 10.55
N GLN A 220 15.40 8.85 10.53
CA GLN A 220 16.06 10.02 11.10
C GLN A 220 15.68 11.33 10.40
N ALA A 221 15.46 11.29 9.08
CA ALA A 221 15.01 12.44 8.32
C ALA A 221 13.58 12.86 8.70
N LEU A 222 12.67 11.90 8.86
CA LEU A 222 11.30 12.17 9.32
C LEU A 222 11.25 12.78 10.72
N GLY A 223 12.15 12.37 11.62
CA GLY A 223 12.23 12.91 12.99
C GLY A 223 12.74 14.35 13.07
N LYS A 224 13.41 14.84 12.01
CA LYS A 224 13.95 16.22 11.93
C LYS A 224 13.03 17.22 11.22
N MET A 225 11.97 16.73 10.57
CA MET A 225 10.94 17.50 9.86
C MET A 225 9.82 17.92 10.82
#